data_0be9187b83ff6eb77ea644b5dd87fea5
#
_entry.id   0be9187b83ff6eb77ea644b5dd87fea5
#
_cell.length_a   1.000
_cell.length_b   1.000
_cell.length_c   1.000
_cell.angle_alpha   90.00
_cell.angle_beta   90.00
_cell.angle_gamma   90.00
#
_symmetry.space_group_name_H-M   'P 1'
#
loop_
_entity.id
_entity.type
_entity.pdbx_description
1 polymer ?
#
loop_
_entity_poly.entity_id
_entity_poly.type
_entity_poly.pdbx_seq_one_letter_code
_entity_poly.pdbx_strand_id
1 'polypeptide(L)'
;MLSKGSNESSSGVANYECNYLDLPFENILRDYRKRNLLEVFKNFPHKNFLEIGCGPSPMFMDFSDFDKMIVLEPGKMFFNMAIEQANANPKILIINDLIENIKDKLKQESFEFIYIGGVLHEIDNPDIVLQAVREICSHDTVIYSFVPNARSFHRLLAYEMGLTGNIYQKSEHDKLFQRHNVYDIGLFNELLTKNGFRVIESGSYFIKPFTHDQMNRMLNLGIIDKSCLDGLSKMIQFLPDLGAELWNICSIND
;
A
#
# COMPACT_ATOMS: atom_id res chain seq x y z
N MET A 1 36.15 5.24 20.50
CA MET A 1 35.09 4.22 20.29
C MET A 1 34.07 4.84 19.36
N LEU A 2 34.22 4.56 18.07
CA LEU A 2 33.38 5.16 17.00
C LEU A 2 32.25 4.18 16.65
N SER A 3 31.06 4.72 16.48
CA SER A 3 29.78 4.11 16.27
C SER A 3 29.75 3.06 15.15
N LYS A 4 29.43 1.82 15.49
CA LYS A 4 28.86 0.81 14.58
C LYS A 4 27.34 0.96 14.63
N GLY A 5 26.76 1.71 13.73
CA GLY A 5 25.31 1.93 13.72
C GLY A 5 24.67 2.16 12.35
N SER A 6 25.46 2.22 11.26
CA SER A 6 24.96 2.65 9.96
C SER A 6 24.95 1.58 8.84
N ASN A 7 25.48 0.37 9.09
CA ASN A 7 25.61 -0.64 8.02
C ASN A 7 24.53 -1.73 8.02
N GLU A 8 23.74 -1.91 9.09
CA GLU A 8 22.68 -2.95 9.12
C GLU A 8 21.39 -2.49 8.45
N SER A 9 21.09 -1.20 8.42
CA SER A 9 19.88 -0.68 7.77
C SER A 9 19.96 -0.72 6.23
N SER A 10 21.13 -0.50 5.64
CA SER A 10 21.30 -0.47 4.18
C SER A 10 21.24 -1.86 3.52
N SER A 11 21.68 -2.91 4.21
CA SER A 11 21.61 -4.29 3.70
C SER A 11 20.18 -4.84 3.75
N GLY A 12 19.40 -4.44 4.75
CA GLY A 12 17.99 -4.85 4.89
C GLY A 12 17.10 -4.27 3.79
N VAL A 13 17.26 -2.99 3.48
CA VAL A 13 16.51 -2.31 2.41
C VAL A 13 16.83 -2.89 1.04
N ALA A 14 18.11 -3.13 0.72
CA ALA A 14 18.50 -3.70 -0.56
C ALA A 14 17.96 -5.12 -0.80
N ASN A 15 17.90 -5.97 0.22
CA ASN A 15 17.29 -7.29 0.14
C ASN A 15 15.77 -7.23 -0.05
N TYR A 16 15.10 -6.29 0.61
CA TYR A 16 13.68 -6.01 0.46
C TYR A 16 13.34 -5.62 -0.99
N GLU A 17 14.06 -4.66 -1.55
CA GLU A 17 13.85 -4.17 -2.91
C GLU A 17 13.97 -5.30 -3.96
N CYS A 18 15.00 -6.16 -3.85
CA CYS A 18 15.16 -7.31 -4.76
C CYS A 18 14.02 -8.32 -4.69
N ASN A 19 13.53 -8.62 -3.49
CA ASN A 19 12.45 -9.59 -3.28
C ASN A 19 11.11 -9.12 -3.90
N TYR A 20 10.87 -7.81 -3.97
CA TYR A 20 9.63 -7.23 -4.50
C TYR A 20 9.47 -7.40 -6.02
N LEU A 21 10.59 -7.51 -6.76
CA LEU A 21 10.56 -7.61 -8.21
C LEU A 21 10.12 -9.00 -8.74
N ASP A 22 10.13 -10.03 -7.89
CA ASP A 22 9.98 -11.44 -8.30
C ASP A 22 8.60 -12.04 -7.95
N LEU A 23 7.53 -11.23 -7.90
CA LEU A 23 6.20 -11.67 -7.53
C LEU A 23 5.17 -11.49 -8.66
N PRO A 24 5.07 -12.43 -9.63
CA PRO A 24 4.18 -12.27 -10.79
C PRO A 24 2.71 -12.03 -10.43
N PHE A 25 2.19 -12.71 -9.39
CA PHE A 25 0.80 -12.54 -8.96
C PHE A 25 0.56 -11.20 -8.24
N GLU A 26 1.59 -10.58 -7.67
CA GLU A 26 1.49 -9.23 -7.09
C GLU A 26 1.15 -8.18 -8.17
N ASN A 27 1.68 -8.31 -9.38
CA ASN A 27 1.32 -7.44 -10.51
C ASN A 27 -0.18 -7.51 -10.83
N ILE A 28 -0.78 -8.72 -10.73
CA ILE A 28 -2.21 -8.91 -10.94
C ILE A 28 -3.01 -8.23 -9.81
N LEU A 29 -2.62 -8.41 -8.54
CA LEU A 29 -3.27 -7.74 -7.42
C LEU A 29 -3.16 -6.22 -7.53
N ARG A 30 -2.00 -5.71 -7.96
CA ARG A 30 -1.80 -4.29 -8.22
C ARG A 30 -2.78 -3.74 -9.26
N ASP A 31 -3.07 -4.49 -10.34
CA ASP A 31 -4.04 -4.05 -11.34
C ASP A 31 -5.46 -3.94 -10.75
N TYR A 32 -5.86 -4.85 -9.85
CA TYR A 32 -7.16 -4.76 -9.16
C TYR A 32 -7.19 -3.63 -8.12
N ARG A 33 -6.10 -3.43 -7.39
CA ARG A 33 -5.90 -2.31 -6.46
C ARG A 33 -6.05 -0.97 -7.17
N LYS A 34 -5.36 -0.83 -8.32
CA LYS A 34 -5.46 0.34 -9.18
C LYS A 34 -6.90 0.61 -9.62
N ARG A 35 -7.65 -0.41 -10.06
CA ARG A 35 -9.06 -0.23 -10.45
C ARG A 35 -9.88 0.31 -9.29
N ASN A 36 -9.68 -0.20 -8.08
CA ASN A 36 -10.35 0.31 -6.89
C ASN A 36 -10.01 1.80 -6.66
N LEU A 37 -8.74 2.18 -6.70
CA LEU A 37 -8.31 3.56 -6.52
C LEU A 37 -8.86 4.50 -7.62
N LEU A 38 -8.90 4.07 -8.87
CA LEU A 38 -9.46 4.87 -9.97
C LEU A 38 -10.97 5.09 -9.82
N GLU A 39 -11.71 4.17 -9.18
CA GLU A 39 -13.11 4.42 -8.80
C GLU A 39 -13.22 5.50 -7.72
N VAL A 40 -12.29 5.51 -6.75
CA VAL A 40 -12.22 6.55 -5.71
C VAL A 40 -11.98 7.93 -6.33
N PHE A 41 -11.10 8.04 -7.33
CA PHE A 41 -10.83 9.31 -8.02
C PHE A 41 -12.05 9.94 -8.68
N LYS A 42 -13.08 9.16 -9.02
CA LYS A 42 -14.33 9.72 -9.56
C LYS A 42 -15.08 10.61 -8.56
N ASN A 43 -14.85 10.40 -7.27
CA ASN A 43 -15.59 11.04 -6.20
C ASN A 43 -14.77 12.07 -5.41
N PHE A 44 -13.43 12.09 -5.58
CA PHE A 44 -12.54 12.92 -4.77
C PHE A 44 -11.54 13.69 -5.65
N PRO A 45 -11.27 14.97 -5.33
CA PRO A 45 -10.22 15.75 -5.97
C PRO A 45 -8.86 15.06 -5.81
N HIS A 46 -8.00 15.12 -6.84
CA HIS A 46 -6.68 14.48 -6.82
C HIS A 46 -5.66 15.16 -7.76
N LYS A 47 -5.84 16.47 -8.03
CA LYS A 47 -4.94 17.23 -8.91
C LYS A 47 -3.59 17.51 -8.26
N ASN A 48 -3.58 17.79 -6.96
CA ASN A 48 -2.38 17.94 -6.15
C ASN A 48 -2.21 16.67 -5.29
N PHE A 49 -1.32 15.80 -5.75
CA PHE A 49 -1.21 14.43 -5.26
C PHE A 49 0.11 14.19 -4.52
N LEU A 50 0.05 13.51 -3.38
CA LEU A 50 1.22 12.98 -2.68
C LEU A 50 1.15 11.46 -2.64
N GLU A 51 2.19 10.79 -3.08
CA GLU A 51 2.41 9.35 -2.91
C GLU A 51 3.50 9.09 -1.88
N ILE A 52 3.21 8.26 -0.88
CA ILE A 52 4.15 7.86 0.16
C ILE A 52 4.49 6.39 -0.02
N GLY A 53 5.73 6.11 -0.44
CA GLY A 53 6.22 4.78 -0.77
C GLY A 53 5.66 4.29 -2.11
N CYS A 54 6.39 4.51 -3.18
CA CYS A 54 5.93 4.11 -4.51
C CYS A 54 6.36 2.69 -4.91
N GLY A 55 7.39 2.14 -4.26
CA GLY A 55 7.96 0.88 -4.68
C GLY A 55 8.39 0.88 -6.15
N PRO A 56 8.28 -0.27 -6.85
CA PRO A 56 8.72 -0.38 -8.25
C PRO A 56 7.76 0.27 -9.26
N SER A 57 6.59 0.72 -8.84
CA SER A 57 5.53 1.18 -9.75
C SER A 57 4.79 2.39 -9.19
N PRO A 58 5.36 3.60 -9.34
CA PRO A 58 4.71 4.84 -8.93
C PRO A 58 3.35 5.05 -9.60
N MET A 59 2.43 5.71 -8.90
CA MET A 59 1.06 5.93 -9.36
C MET A 59 0.97 6.76 -10.65
N PHE A 60 1.95 7.63 -10.95
CA PHE A 60 1.97 8.38 -12.20
C PHE A 60 2.13 7.50 -13.46
N MET A 61 2.52 6.24 -13.30
CA MET A 61 2.50 5.26 -14.38
C MET A 61 1.09 4.81 -14.75
N ASP A 62 0.15 5.02 -13.87
CA ASP A 62 -1.20 4.48 -13.93
C ASP A 62 -2.26 5.52 -14.26
N PHE A 63 -2.04 6.79 -13.94
CA PHE A 63 -2.91 7.90 -14.32
C PHE A 63 -2.09 9.18 -14.54
N SER A 64 -2.64 10.10 -15.32
CA SER A 64 -1.99 11.37 -15.68
C SER A 64 -2.84 12.60 -15.37
N ASP A 65 -4.01 12.40 -14.77
CA ASP A 65 -4.95 13.48 -14.45
C ASP A 65 -4.61 14.20 -13.15
N PHE A 66 -3.37 14.71 -13.08
CA PHE A 66 -2.89 15.55 -11.97
C PHE A 66 -2.19 16.80 -12.51
N ASP A 67 -2.18 17.87 -11.71
CA ASP A 67 -1.44 19.10 -11.98
C ASP A 67 -0.06 19.05 -11.36
N LYS A 68 0.05 18.46 -10.17
CA LYS A 68 1.32 18.22 -9.47
C LYS A 68 1.26 16.91 -8.71
N MET A 69 2.32 16.10 -8.83
CA MET A 69 2.51 14.90 -8.03
C MET A 69 3.85 14.95 -7.32
N ILE A 70 3.84 14.74 -6.00
CA ILE A 70 5.04 14.50 -5.21
C ILE A 70 5.06 13.02 -4.83
N VAL A 71 6.21 12.37 -5.02
CA VAL A 71 6.43 10.96 -4.68
C VAL A 71 7.56 10.88 -3.67
N LEU A 72 7.31 10.28 -2.51
CA LEU A 72 8.31 10.01 -1.50
C LEU A 72 8.70 8.54 -1.57
N GLU A 73 9.98 8.26 -1.78
CA GLU A 73 10.50 6.90 -1.81
C GLU A 73 11.86 6.83 -1.11
N PRO A 74 11.94 6.22 0.08
CA PRO A 74 13.19 6.10 0.82
C PRO A 74 14.14 5.06 0.23
N GLY A 75 13.64 4.01 -0.43
CA GLY A 75 14.42 2.98 -1.09
C GLY A 75 15.19 3.53 -2.28
N LYS A 76 16.52 3.38 -2.27
CA LYS A 76 17.37 4.00 -3.30
C LYS A 76 17.15 3.43 -4.69
N MET A 77 16.90 2.12 -4.78
CA MET A 77 16.64 1.45 -6.05
C MET A 77 15.31 1.91 -6.64
N PHE A 78 14.23 1.88 -5.86
CA PHE A 78 12.90 2.32 -6.31
C PHE A 78 12.86 3.83 -6.62
N PHE A 79 13.56 4.65 -5.83
CA PHE A 79 13.74 6.06 -6.13
C PHE A 79 14.37 6.27 -7.52
N ASN A 80 15.48 5.57 -7.84
CA ASN A 80 16.12 5.68 -9.14
C ASN A 80 15.20 5.21 -10.28
N MET A 81 14.48 4.09 -10.09
CA MET A 81 13.49 3.61 -11.04
C MET A 81 12.38 4.65 -11.28
N ALA A 82 11.87 5.26 -10.23
CA ALA A 82 10.84 6.29 -10.32
C ALA A 82 11.33 7.52 -11.10
N ILE A 83 12.58 7.97 -10.89
CA ILE A 83 13.18 9.05 -11.67
C ILE A 83 13.22 8.71 -13.16
N GLU A 84 13.67 7.50 -13.51
CA GLU A 84 13.71 7.05 -14.91
C GLU A 84 12.31 6.99 -15.52
N GLN A 85 11.35 6.43 -14.78
CA GLN A 85 9.95 6.29 -15.21
C GLN A 85 9.24 7.65 -15.37
N ALA A 86 9.56 8.63 -14.54
CA ALA A 86 9.00 9.98 -14.63
C ALA A 86 9.43 10.72 -15.92
N ASN A 87 10.52 10.29 -16.56
CA ASN A 87 10.99 10.81 -17.85
C ASN A 87 11.00 12.35 -17.91
N ALA A 88 11.54 12.98 -16.86
CA ALA A 88 11.63 14.43 -16.70
C ALA A 88 10.29 15.20 -16.82
N ASN A 89 9.17 14.56 -16.50
CA ASN A 89 7.86 15.22 -16.48
C ASN A 89 7.87 16.36 -15.43
N PRO A 90 7.67 17.62 -15.82
CA PRO A 90 7.77 18.76 -14.89
C PRO A 90 6.68 18.80 -13.82
N LYS A 91 5.63 18.01 -13.96
CA LYS A 91 4.55 17.88 -12.97
C LYS A 91 4.90 16.90 -11.83
N ILE A 92 5.99 16.12 -11.94
CA ILE A 92 6.36 15.08 -11.00
C ILE A 92 7.63 15.48 -10.26
N LEU A 93 7.58 15.48 -8.95
CA LEU A 93 8.72 15.67 -8.06
C LEU A 93 8.92 14.39 -7.24
N ILE A 94 10.08 13.75 -7.39
CA ILE A 94 10.43 12.54 -6.64
C ILE A 94 11.48 12.89 -5.60
N ILE A 95 11.27 12.50 -4.35
CA ILE A 95 12.12 12.81 -3.21
C ILE A 95 12.54 11.51 -2.54
N ASN A 96 13.85 11.32 -2.39
CA ASN A 96 14.42 10.17 -1.68
C ASN A 96 14.56 10.51 -0.20
N ASP A 97 13.46 10.43 0.53
CA ASP A 97 13.42 10.68 1.97
C ASP A 97 12.16 10.07 2.59
N LEU A 98 12.12 10.04 3.92
CA LEU A 98 10.96 9.69 4.72
C LEU A 98 10.10 10.94 4.97
N ILE A 99 8.78 10.77 5.05
CA ILE A 99 7.86 11.88 5.26
C ILE A 99 8.13 12.64 6.56
N GLU A 100 8.47 11.93 7.63
CA GLU A 100 8.77 12.51 8.94
C GLU A 100 9.96 13.48 8.91
N ASN A 101 10.90 13.30 7.98
CA ASN A 101 12.07 14.17 7.82
C ASN A 101 11.77 15.45 7.06
N ILE A 102 10.77 15.41 6.17
CA ILE A 102 10.51 16.51 5.21
C ILE A 102 9.13 17.15 5.37
N LYS A 103 8.33 16.70 6.32
CA LYS A 103 6.96 17.20 6.55
C LYS A 103 6.89 18.73 6.64
N ASP A 104 7.88 19.39 7.26
CA ASP A 104 7.89 20.84 7.38
C ASP A 104 8.06 21.58 6.05
N LYS A 105 8.73 20.96 5.07
CA LYS A 105 8.79 21.47 3.70
C LYS A 105 7.46 21.23 2.99
N LEU A 106 6.82 20.08 3.23
CA LEU A 106 5.55 19.70 2.63
C LEU A 106 4.35 20.48 3.17
N LYS A 107 4.44 21.10 4.37
CA LYS A 107 3.41 22.00 4.92
C LYS A 107 3.12 23.23 4.05
N GLN A 108 4.01 23.57 3.14
CA GLN A 108 3.81 24.68 2.20
C GLN A 108 3.04 24.26 0.94
N GLU A 109 2.85 22.97 0.76
CA GLU A 109 2.06 22.38 -0.32
C GLU A 109 0.59 22.23 0.11
N SER A 110 -0.31 22.21 -0.85
CA SER A 110 -1.73 21.97 -0.61
C SER A 110 -2.11 20.68 -1.33
N PHE A 111 -2.23 19.59 -0.57
CA PHE A 111 -2.58 18.29 -1.13
C PHE A 111 -4.09 18.08 -1.10
N GLU A 112 -4.66 17.73 -2.25
CA GLU A 112 -6.04 17.24 -2.35
C GLU A 112 -6.13 15.76 -2.02
N PHE A 113 -5.09 14.99 -2.39
CA PHE A 113 -5.07 13.55 -2.22
C PHE A 113 -3.71 13.04 -1.74
N ILE A 114 -3.71 12.21 -0.71
CA ILE A 114 -2.52 11.53 -0.20
C ILE A 114 -2.74 10.03 -0.31
N TYR A 115 -1.84 9.34 -1.00
CA TYR A 115 -1.85 7.90 -1.17
C TYR A 115 -0.75 7.25 -0.33
N ILE A 116 -1.14 6.31 0.54
CA ILE A 116 -0.22 5.53 1.39
C ILE A 116 -0.39 4.06 1.01
N GLY A 117 0.33 3.66 -0.02
CA GLY A 117 0.12 2.37 -0.65
C GLY A 117 1.02 1.27 -0.11
N GLY A 118 0.51 0.38 0.75
CA GLY A 118 1.27 -0.79 1.21
C GLY A 118 2.40 -0.46 2.20
N VAL A 119 2.42 0.72 2.81
CA VAL A 119 3.50 1.19 3.67
C VAL A 119 3.24 0.88 5.15
N LEU A 120 2.01 1.11 5.65
CA LEU A 120 1.72 1.09 7.09
C LEU A 120 1.91 -0.27 7.77
N HIS A 121 1.89 -1.36 7.04
CA HIS A 121 2.14 -2.69 7.59
C HIS A 121 3.63 -3.08 7.61
N GLU A 122 4.46 -2.36 6.86
CA GLU A 122 5.91 -2.58 6.75
C GLU A 122 6.72 -1.74 7.75
N ILE A 123 6.13 -0.69 8.30
CA ILE A 123 6.79 0.21 9.26
C ILE A 123 6.59 -0.33 10.68
N ASP A 124 7.65 -0.31 11.48
CA ASP A 124 7.59 -0.74 12.88
C ASP A 124 6.63 0.14 13.70
N ASN A 125 6.71 1.44 13.53
CA ASN A 125 5.81 2.39 14.18
C ASN A 125 5.06 3.27 13.16
N PRO A 126 3.89 2.84 12.67
CA PRO A 126 3.10 3.57 11.68
C PRO A 126 2.52 4.89 12.22
N ASP A 127 2.46 5.06 13.55
CA ASP A 127 1.96 6.30 14.17
C ASP A 127 2.84 7.51 13.78
N ILE A 128 4.15 7.33 13.63
CA ILE A 128 5.08 8.40 13.22
C ILE A 128 4.73 8.92 11.83
N VAL A 129 4.50 8.02 10.88
CA VAL A 129 4.12 8.39 9.51
C VAL A 129 2.75 9.07 9.49
N LEU A 130 1.77 8.51 10.21
CA LEU A 130 0.42 9.07 10.25
C LEU A 130 0.38 10.44 10.92
N GLN A 131 1.17 10.68 11.96
CA GLN A 131 1.32 12.00 12.57
C GLN A 131 1.93 13.01 11.59
N ALA A 132 2.98 12.61 10.84
CA ALA A 132 3.58 13.47 9.82
C ALA A 132 2.58 13.77 8.69
N VAL A 133 1.80 12.79 8.25
CA VAL A 133 0.71 12.98 7.27
C VAL A 133 -0.33 13.97 7.80
N ARG A 134 -0.76 13.80 9.05
CA ARG A 134 -1.75 14.69 9.67
C ARG A 134 -1.29 16.14 9.70
N GLU A 135 0.00 16.38 9.94
CA GLU A 135 0.58 17.74 10.00
C GLU A 135 0.57 18.48 8.65
N ILE A 136 0.48 17.75 7.52
CA ILE A 136 0.47 18.32 6.16
C ILE A 136 -0.92 18.32 5.52
N CYS A 137 -1.92 17.73 6.17
CA CYS A 137 -3.30 17.71 5.69
C CYS A 137 -4.02 19.03 5.95
N SER A 138 -4.90 19.39 5.04
CA SER A 138 -6.00 20.34 5.26
C SER A 138 -7.32 19.58 5.48
N HIS A 139 -8.39 20.29 5.84
CA HIS A 139 -9.73 19.70 6.00
C HIS A 139 -10.26 19.03 4.72
N ASP A 140 -9.83 19.51 3.55
CA ASP A 140 -10.24 18.99 2.25
C ASP A 140 -9.34 17.87 1.74
N THR A 141 -8.25 17.55 2.46
CA THR A 141 -7.32 16.49 2.06
C THR A 141 -7.95 15.13 2.27
N VAL A 142 -7.99 14.34 1.22
CA VAL A 142 -8.41 12.93 1.24
C VAL A 142 -7.18 12.04 1.33
N ILE A 143 -7.20 11.09 2.25
CA ILE A 143 -6.14 10.09 2.40
C ILE A 143 -6.71 8.74 1.99
N TYR A 144 -6.03 8.05 1.09
CA TYR A 144 -6.29 6.66 0.76
C TYR A 144 -5.12 5.81 1.20
N SER A 145 -5.40 4.76 1.94
CA SER A 145 -4.37 3.79 2.34
C SER A 145 -4.84 2.36 2.16
N PHE A 146 -3.89 1.43 1.97
CA PHE A 146 -4.20 0.01 1.94
C PHE A 146 -3.13 -0.81 2.66
N VAL A 147 -3.54 -1.99 3.15
CA VAL A 147 -2.69 -2.98 3.83
C VAL A 147 -3.18 -4.40 3.52
N PRO A 148 -2.35 -5.44 3.65
CA PRO A 148 -2.80 -6.82 3.58
C PRO A 148 -3.82 -7.15 4.67
N ASN A 149 -4.79 -8.02 4.35
CA ASN A 149 -5.86 -8.40 5.23
C ASN A 149 -5.55 -9.71 6.00
N ALA A 150 -5.51 -9.63 7.33
CA ALA A 150 -5.37 -10.80 8.21
C ALA A 150 -6.53 -11.79 8.05
N ARG A 151 -7.74 -11.29 7.75
CA ARG A 151 -8.95 -12.08 7.56
C ARG A 151 -9.23 -12.42 6.10
N SER A 152 -8.23 -12.24 5.20
CA SER A 152 -8.40 -12.62 3.79
C SER A 152 -8.77 -14.10 3.64
N PHE A 153 -9.55 -14.41 2.61
CA PHE A 153 -10.08 -15.76 2.38
C PHE A 153 -8.99 -16.85 2.47
N HIS A 154 -7.85 -16.66 1.80
CA HIS A 154 -6.77 -17.66 1.83
C HIS A 154 -6.11 -17.82 3.22
N ARG A 155 -6.06 -16.77 4.05
CA ARG A 155 -5.52 -16.87 5.42
C ARG A 155 -6.49 -17.61 6.34
N LEU A 156 -7.78 -17.34 6.22
CA LEU A 156 -8.82 -18.09 6.95
C LEU A 156 -8.83 -19.56 6.51
N LEU A 157 -8.75 -19.83 5.20
CA LEU A 157 -8.65 -21.20 4.70
C LEU A 157 -7.42 -21.92 5.29
N ALA A 158 -6.25 -21.27 5.30
CA ALA A 158 -5.04 -21.83 5.88
C ALA A 158 -5.20 -22.12 7.40
N TYR A 159 -5.89 -21.25 8.12
CA TYR A 159 -6.21 -21.47 9.53
C TYR A 159 -7.12 -22.69 9.75
N GLU A 160 -8.22 -22.80 9.01
CA GLU A 160 -9.15 -23.95 9.07
C GLU A 160 -8.50 -25.26 8.63
N MET A 161 -7.50 -25.20 7.74
CA MET A 161 -6.67 -26.36 7.36
C MET A 161 -5.63 -26.73 8.42
N GLY A 162 -5.49 -25.99 9.50
CA GLY A 162 -4.47 -26.21 10.53
C GLY A 162 -3.03 -25.85 10.10
N LEU A 163 -2.86 -25.09 9.02
CA LEU A 163 -1.56 -24.65 8.52
C LEU A 163 -0.98 -23.46 9.29
N THR A 164 -1.79 -22.76 10.06
CA THR A 164 -1.38 -21.68 10.95
C THR A 164 -2.20 -21.75 12.23
N GLY A 165 -1.58 -21.43 13.37
CA GLY A 165 -2.26 -21.43 14.67
C GLY A 165 -3.08 -20.17 14.95
N ASN A 166 -2.84 -19.09 14.17
CA ASN A 166 -3.52 -17.80 14.34
C ASN A 166 -3.46 -17.00 13.02
N ILE A 167 -4.57 -16.40 12.63
CA ILE A 167 -4.67 -15.56 11.43
C ILE A 167 -3.82 -14.28 11.51
N TYR A 168 -3.48 -13.80 12.70
CA TYR A 168 -2.59 -12.65 12.92
C TYR A 168 -1.11 -13.04 13.00
N GLN A 169 -0.79 -14.33 12.93
CA GLN A 169 0.60 -14.78 12.88
C GLN A 169 1.26 -14.33 11.58
N LYS A 170 2.46 -13.77 11.68
CA LYS A 170 3.28 -13.44 10.50
C LYS A 170 3.62 -14.72 9.75
N SER A 171 3.30 -14.77 8.48
CA SER A 171 3.73 -15.83 7.56
C SER A 171 5.22 -15.72 7.24
N GLU A 172 5.81 -16.75 6.63
CA GLU A 172 7.19 -16.65 6.12
C GLU A 172 7.32 -15.53 5.06
N HIS A 173 6.27 -15.31 4.26
CA HIS A 173 6.20 -14.20 3.33
C HIS A 173 6.20 -12.84 4.07
N ASP A 174 5.44 -12.70 5.17
CA ASP A 174 5.45 -11.47 5.95
C ASP A 174 6.82 -11.19 6.57
N LYS A 175 7.55 -12.23 6.97
CA LYS A 175 8.93 -12.10 7.49
C LYS A 175 9.91 -11.70 6.38
N LEU A 176 9.81 -12.32 5.20
CA LEU A 176 10.66 -12.02 4.04
C LEU A 176 10.52 -10.56 3.58
N PHE A 177 9.31 -10.01 3.66
CA PHE A 177 9.01 -8.62 3.31
C PHE A 177 9.04 -7.66 4.50
N GLN A 178 9.66 -8.06 5.62
CA GLN A 178 9.86 -7.24 6.82
C GLN A 178 8.56 -6.60 7.32
N ARG A 179 7.40 -7.27 7.15
CA ARG A 179 6.11 -6.77 7.60
C ARG A 179 6.04 -6.78 9.12
N HIS A 180 5.87 -5.61 9.71
CA HIS A 180 5.85 -5.44 11.16
C HIS A 180 4.47 -5.63 11.74
N ASN A 181 3.43 -5.20 11.04
CA ASN A 181 2.05 -5.17 11.51
C ASN A 181 1.12 -6.03 10.66
N VAL A 182 0.11 -6.60 11.31
CA VAL A 182 -0.93 -7.43 10.67
C VAL A 182 -2.29 -6.84 11.05
N TYR A 183 -3.10 -6.51 10.05
CA TYR A 183 -4.37 -5.81 10.22
C TYR A 183 -5.56 -6.63 9.74
N ASP A 184 -6.66 -6.56 10.47
CA ASP A 184 -8.02 -6.69 9.95
C ASP A 184 -8.63 -5.29 9.80
N ILE A 185 -9.86 -5.22 9.31
CA ILE A 185 -10.52 -3.93 9.07
C ILE A 185 -10.71 -3.11 10.35
N GLY A 186 -10.98 -3.77 11.49
CA GLY A 186 -11.15 -3.12 12.79
C GLY A 186 -9.85 -2.49 13.27
N LEU A 187 -8.76 -3.27 13.29
CA LEU A 187 -7.43 -2.80 13.69
C LEU A 187 -6.90 -1.71 12.76
N PHE A 188 -7.20 -1.81 11.46
CA PHE A 188 -6.78 -0.79 10.51
C PHE A 188 -7.54 0.53 10.68
N ASN A 189 -8.85 0.47 10.91
CA ASN A 189 -9.66 1.64 11.23
C ASN A 189 -9.23 2.27 12.57
N GLU A 190 -8.94 1.45 13.59
CA GLU A 190 -8.45 1.90 14.88
C GLU A 190 -7.11 2.63 14.76
N LEU A 191 -6.17 2.09 13.95
CA LEU A 191 -4.89 2.77 13.68
C LEU A 191 -5.10 4.19 13.16
N LEU A 192 -6.01 4.39 12.21
CA LEU A 192 -6.27 5.71 11.63
C LEU A 192 -6.98 6.63 12.64
N THR A 193 -8.00 6.13 13.33
CA THR A 193 -8.79 6.96 14.25
C THR A 193 -8.00 7.42 15.47
N LYS A 194 -7.14 6.57 16.04
CA LYS A 194 -6.24 6.97 17.15
C LYS A 194 -5.23 8.04 16.74
N ASN A 195 -4.87 8.12 15.45
CA ASN A 195 -4.01 9.15 14.91
C ASN A 195 -4.74 10.41 14.43
N GLY A 196 -6.03 10.55 14.76
CA GLY A 196 -6.81 11.75 14.51
C GLY A 196 -7.38 11.85 13.10
N PHE A 197 -7.58 10.71 12.43
CA PHE A 197 -8.28 10.64 11.16
C PHE A 197 -9.71 10.13 11.35
N ARG A 198 -10.63 10.67 10.57
CA ARG A 198 -12.00 10.18 10.44
C ARG A 198 -12.06 9.26 9.22
N VAL A 199 -12.37 7.99 9.44
CA VAL A 199 -12.62 7.04 8.36
C VAL A 199 -13.95 7.39 7.70
N ILE A 200 -13.93 7.71 6.40
CA ILE A 200 -15.09 8.03 5.56
C ILE A 200 -15.66 6.73 5.01
N GLU A 201 -14.79 5.89 4.46
CA GLU A 201 -15.16 4.62 3.86
C GLU A 201 -14.02 3.62 4.05
N SER A 202 -14.36 2.35 4.19
CA SER A 202 -13.39 1.27 4.26
C SER A 202 -13.94 -0.01 3.66
N GLY A 203 -13.06 -0.88 3.17
CA GLY A 203 -13.46 -2.14 2.59
C GLY A 203 -12.26 -3.02 2.26
N SER A 204 -12.54 -4.04 1.49
CA SER A 204 -11.51 -4.91 0.96
C SER A 204 -11.69 -5.12 -0.55
N TYR A 205 -10.71 -5.67 -1.20
CA TYR A 205 -10.83 -6.02 -2.61
C TYR A 205 -10.15 -7.34 -2.93
N PHE A 206 -10.62 -7.98 -3.98
CA PHE A 206 -10.15 -9.22 -4.56
C PHE A 206 -10.17 -10.42 -3.61
N ILE A 207 -11.09 -11.34 -3.80
CA ILE A 207 -11.08 -12.62 -3.10
C ILE A 207 -9.97 -13.49 -3.67
N LYS A 208 -8.91 -13.72 -2.88
CA LYS A 208 -7.79 -14.59 -3.25
C LYS A 208 -7.94 -15.93 -2.52
N PRO A 209 -8.31 -17.04 -3.22
CA PRO A 209 -8.53 -18.32 -2.56
C PRO A 209 -7.26 -19.00 -2.06
N PHE A 210 -6.12 -18.78 -2.72
CA PHE A 210 -4.87 -19.48 -2.50
C PHE A 210 -3.68 -18.53 -2.38
N THR A 211 -2.48 -19.06 -2.09
CA THR A 211 -1.23 -18.27 -2.05
C THR A 211 -0.90 -17.67 -3.41
N HIS A 212 -0.03 -16.66 -3.46
CA HIS A 212 0.45 -16.05 -4.71
C HIS A 212 1.02 -17.13 -5.67
N ASP A 213 1.88 -18.01 -5.15
CA ASP A 213 2.48 -19.07 -5.95
C ASP A 213 1.42 -20.02 -6.54
N GLN A 214 0.48 -20.47 -5.71
CA GLN A 214 -0.60 -21.36 -6.18
C GLN A 214 -1.47 -20.68 -7.25
N MET A 215 -1.87 -19.42 -7.04
CA MET A 215 -2.65 -18.65 -8.01
C MET A 215 -1.88 -18.47 -9.33
N ASN A 216 -0.60 -18.14 -9.25
CA ASN A 216 0.26 -17.99 -10.43
C ASN A 216 0.40 -19.33 -11.19
N ARG A 217 0.59 -20.44 -10.49
CA ARG A 217 0.65 -21.77 -11.11
C ARG A 217 -0.66 -22.16 -11.79
N MET A 218 -1.80 -21.87 -11.18
CA MET A 218 -3.12 -22.14 -11.76
C MET A 218 -3.35 -21.33 -13.05
N LEU A 219 -2.89 -20.08 -13.10
CA LEU A 219 -2.90 -19.25 -14.32
C LEU A 219 -2.01 -19.83 -15.41
N ASN A 220 -0.77 -20.18 -15.06
CA ASN A 220 0.20 -20.72 -16.02
C ASN A 220 -0.24 -22.08 -16.59
N LEU A 221 -1.00 -22.86 -15.83
CA LEU A 221 -1.58 -24.14 -16.28
C LEU A 221 -2.94 -23.98 -16.99
N GLY A 222 -3.46 -22.76 -17.11
CA GLY A 222 -4.78 -22.52 -17.72
C GLY A 222 -5.96 -23.08 -16.91
N ILE A 223 -5.77 -23.39 -15.62
CA ILE A 223 -6.86 -23.83 -14.72
C ILE A 223 -7.79 -22.68 -14.40
N ILE A 224 -7.25 -21.47 -14.25
CA ILE A 224 -7.98 -20.21 -14.14
C ILE A 224 -7.49 -19.23 -15.19
N ASP A 225 -8.35 -18.30 -15.58
CA ASP A 225 -8.07 -17.27 -16.57
C ASP A 225 -8.46 -15.88 -16.05
N LYS A 226 -8.35 -14.88 -16.90
CA LYS A 226 -8.75 -13.51 -16.58
C LYS A 226 -10.22 -13.41 -16.17
N SER A 227 -11.11 -14.19 -16.77
CA SER A 227 -12.55 -14.14 -16.45
C SER A 227 -12.80 -14.66 -15.03
N CYS A 228 -12.06 -15.69 -14.59
CA CYS A 228 -12.07 -16.18 -13.23
C CYS A 228 -11.55 -15.10 -12.26
N LEU A 229 -10.44 -14.43 -12.58
CA LEU A 229 -9.90 -13.34 -11.76
C LEU A 229 -10.87 -12.16 -11.62
N ASP A 230 -11.52 -11.75 -12.72
CA ASP A 230 -12.55 -10.72 -12.70
C ASP A 230 -13.77 -11.16 -11.87
N GLY A 231 -14.13 -12.45 -11.91
CA GLY A 231 -15.13 -13.06 -11.03
C GLY A 231 -14.75 -12.97 -9.56
N LEU A 232 -13.51 -13.37 -9.21
CA LEU A 232 -12.98 -13.28 -7.83
C LEU A 232 -12.96 -11.83 -7.31
N SER A 233 -12.67 -10.86 -8.16
CA SER A 233 -12.76 -9.45 -7.80
C SER A 233 -14.20 -9.03 -7.48
N LYS A 234 -15.18 -9.48 -8.26
CA LYS A 234 -16.60 -9.17 -8.05
C LYS A 234 -17.21 -9.90 -6.84
N MET A 235 -16.60 -11.01 -6.39
CA MET A 235 -17.03 -11.74 -5.21
C MET A 235 -17.02 -10.90 -3.93
N ILE A 236 -16.32 -9.78 -3.90
CA ILE A 236 -16.32 -8.82 -2.78
C ILE A 236 -17.75 -8.38 -2.40
N GLN A 237 -18.66 -8.23 -3.35
CA GLN A 237 -20.06 -7.87 -3.05
C GLN A 237 -20.78 -8.89 -2.14
N PHE A 238 -20.32 -10.15 -2.12
CA PHE A 238 -20.89 -11.23 -1.27
C PHE A 238 -20.01 -11.50 -0.05
N LEU A 239 -18.71 -11.17 -0.10
CA LEU A 239 -17.71 -11.47 0.92
C LEU A 239 -16.87 -10.20 1.22
N PRO A 240 -17.50 -9.10 1.69
CA PRO A 240 -16.87 -7.78 1.72
C PRO A 240 -15.64 -7.69 2.62
N ASP A 241 -15.53 -8.56 3.66
CA ASP A 241 -14.43 -8.53 4.63
C ASP A 241 -13.30 -9.53 4.33
N LEU A 242 -13.44 -10.33 3.26
CA LEU A 242 -12.54 -11.44 2.96
C LEU A 242 -11.58 -11.18 1.79
N GLY A 243 -11.51 -9.95 1.31
CA GLY A 243 -10.57 -9.55 0.27
C GLY A 243 -9.12 -9.74 0.69
N ALA A 244 -8.23 -9.86 -0.28
CA ALA A 244 -6.80 -10.04 -0.07
C ALA A 244 -6.17 -8.86 0.67
N GLU A 245 -6.66 -7.65 0.40
CA GLU A 245 -6.18 -6.40 0.97
C GLU A 245 -7.36 -5.54 1.45
N LEU A 246 -7.09 -4.74 2.47
CA LEU A 246 -8.00 -3.74 3.04
C LEU A 246 -7.65 -2.37 2.49
N TRP A 247 -8.63 -1.50 2.35
CA TRP A 247 -8.43 -0.10 2.00
C TRP A 247 -9.29 0.81 2.88
N ASN A 248 -8.82 2.04 3.04
CA ASN A 248 -9.52 3.10 3.75
C ASN A 248 -9.44 4.41 2.98
N ILE A 249 -10.54 5.16 3.02
CA ILE A 249 -10.59 6.58 2.69
C ILE A 249 -10.82 7.33 3.99
N CYS A 250 -9.98 8.30 4.30
CA CYS A 250 -10.12 9.11 5.50
C CYS A 250 -9.77 10.59 5.24
N SER A 251 -10.16 11.43 6.18
CA SER A 251 -9.78 12.86 6.29
C SER A 251 -9.34 13.14 7.72
N ILE A 252 -8.77 14.30 7.99
CA ILE A 252 -8.50 14.70 9.37
C ILE A 252 -9.82 14.98 10.12
N ASN A 253 -9.82 14.73 11.43
CA ASN A 253 -10.89 15.20 12.31
C ASN A 253 -10.81 16.72 12.48
N ASP A 254 -11.95 17.35 12.63
CA ASP A 254 -12.10 18.77 13.02
C ASP A 254 -11.47 19.04 14.39
#